data_806885d84e1dd85695a1101b126370e5
#
_entry.id   806885d84e1dd85695a1101b126370e5
#
_cell.length_a   1.000
_cell.length_b   1.000
_cell.length_c   1.000
_cell.angle_alpha   90.00
_cell.angle_beta   90.00
_cell.angle_gamma   90.00
#
_symmetry.space_group_name_H-M   'P 1'
#
loop_
_entity.id
_entity.type
_entity.pdbx_description
1 polymer ?
#
loop_
_entity_poly.entity_id
_entity_poly.type
_entity_poly.pdbx_seq_one_letter_code
_entity_poly.pdbx_strand_id
1 'polypeptide(L)'
;MKDPDLGIYPMTTSSHTLAGFGTVGACIPPTEIKDVIAVTKAYSSCVGSKTEPFVSEVEGEAGDELRRRGGDKGEFGATTGRPRRVGWFDTVATKYGCMVQGATEVALTCLDVLGYLDEIPVCVGYEIDGKVTTTFPVPNQLVK
;
A
#
# COMPACT_ATOMS: atom_id res chain seq x y z
N MET A 1 4.08 1.87 0.80
CA MET A 1 5.10 2.80 1.34
C MET A 1 5.65 3.62 0.18
N LYS A 2 5.67 4.95 0.30
CA LYS A 2 6.09 5.87 -0.76
C LYS A 2 7.32 6.69 -0.33
N ASP A 3 8.28 6.01 0.27
CA ASP A 3 9.57 6.59 0.66
C ASP A 3 10.51 6.67 -0.55
N PRO A 4 11.34 7.72 -0.71
CA PRO A 4 12.24 7.87 -1.85
C PRO A 4 13.29 6.77 -1.98
N ASP A 5 13.79 6.27 -0.85
CA ASP A 5 14.89 5.31 -0.81
C ASP A 5 14.41 3.86 -0.76
N LEU A 6 13.33 3.60 -0.01
CA LEU A 6 12.81 2.27 0.28
C LEU A 6 11.46 1.97 -0.39
N GLY A 7 10.89 2.94 -1.09
CA GLY A 7 9.65 2.83 -1.82
C GLY A 7 9.86 2.63 -3.31
N ILE A 8 8.85 3.00 -4.08
CA ILE A 8 8.85 2.88 -5.55
C ILE A 8 8.99 4.29 -6.14
N TYR A 9 10.22 4.74 -6.34
CA TYR A 9 10.48 5.99 -7.04
C TYR A 9 10.04 5.86 -8.52
N PRO A 10 9.38 6.86 -9.13
CA PRO A 10 9.09 8.21 -8.61
C PRO A 10 7.77 8.35 -7.83
N MET A 11 7.08 7.25 -7.53
CA MET A 11 5.88 7.25 -6.72
C MET A 11 6.20 7.49 -5.25
N THR A 12 6.46 8.74 -4.88
CA THR A 12 6.81 9.11 -3.51
C THR A 12 5.79 10.04 -2.86
N THR A 13 5.78 10.08 -1.54
CA THR A 13 5.00 11.03 -0.76
C THR A 13 5.86 12.19 -0.29
N SER A 14 5.23 13.34 0.01
CA SER A 14 5.92 14.52 0.54
C SER A 14 6.28 14.41 2.03
N SER A 15 5.84 13.38 2.71
CA SER A 15 6.08 13.16 4.15
C SER A 15 6.91 11.89 4.36
N HIS A 16 7.69 11.87 5.43
CA HIS A 16 8.39 10.68 5.87
C HIS A 16 7.39 9.63 6.36
N THR A 17 7.51 8.42 5.86
CA THR A 17 6.58 7.32 6.13
C THR A 17 7.16 6.25 7.05
N LEU A 18 8.46 6.34 7.35
CA LEU A 18 9.14 5.39 8.24
C LEU A 18 8.95 5.76 9.70
N ALA A 19 8.66 4.77 10.55
CA ALA A 19 8.45 4.94 11.99
C ALA A 19 9.64 5.61 12.69
N GLY A 20 10.86 5.36 12.20
CA GLY A 20 12.08 5.98 12.73
C GLY A 20 12.09 7.52 12.67
N PHE A 21 11.36 8.12 11.72
CA PHE A 21 11.24 9.58 11.66
C PHE A 21 10.34 10.16 12.77
N GLY A 22 9.52 9.34 13.43
CA GLY A 22 8.75 9.76 14.59
C GLY A 22 9.64 10.22 15.73
N THR A 23 10.77 9.56 15.95
CA THR A 23 11.74 9.93 17.00
C THR A 23 12.38 11.29 16.70
N VAL A 24 12.76 11.53 15.44
CA VAL A 24 13.35 12.79 15.02
C VAL A 24 12.34 13.94 15.12
N GLY A 25 11.14 13.74 14.59
CA GLY A 25 10.11 14.79 14.56
C GLY A 25 9.53 15.13 15.93
N ALA A 26 9.45 14.14 16.84
CA ALA A 26 8.93 14.32 18.19
C ALA A 26 10.03 14.59 19.24
N CYS A 27 11.31 14.56 18.84
CA CYS A 27 12.45 14.73 19.73
C CYS A 27 12.44 13.75 20.93
N ILE A 28 12.03 12.51 20.70
CA ILE A 28 12.01 11.45 21.71
C ILE A 28 13.10 10.41 21.44
N PRO A 29 13.71 9.80 22.49
CA PRO A 29 14.70 8.75 22.31
C PRO A 29 14.10 7.55 21.56
N PRO A 30 14.83 6.91 20.62
CA PRO A 30 14.35 5.71 19.92
C PRO A 30 13.93 4.58 20.86
N THR A 31 14.56 4.48 22.01
CA THR A 31 14.29 3.47 23.04
C THR A 31 12.92 3.61 23.73
N GLU A 32 12.28 4.77 23.58
CA GLU A 32 10.94 5.01 24.12
C GLU A 32 9.84 4.45 23.21
N ILE A 33 10.14 4.20 21.95
CA ILE A 33 9.18 3.54 21.03
C ILE A 33 9.26 2.03 21.29
N LYS A 34 8.18 1.47 21.83
CA LYS A 34 8.08 0.05 22.14
C LYS A 34 7.29 -0.70 21.07
N ASP A 35 6.25 -0.05 20.55
CA ASP A 35 5.34 -0.65 19.60
C ASP A 35 5.25 0.22 18.34
N VAL A 36 5.28 -0.44 17.18
CA VAL A 36 5.09 0.17 15.87
C VAL A 36 3.93 -0.53 15.20
N ILE A 37 2.78 0.13 15.17
CA ILE A 37 1.56 -0.42 14.60
C ILE A 37 1.45 0.03 13.14
N ALA A 38 1.61 -0.91 12.21
CA ALA A 38 1.39 -0.64 10.80
C ALA A 38 -0.12 -0.68 10.48
N VAL A 39 -0.68 0.47 10.14
CA VAL A 39 -2.09 0.55 9.71
C VAL A 39 -2.17 0.35 8.21
N THR A 40 -2.93 -0.65 7.76
CA THR A 40 -3.12 -0.96 6.34
C THR A 40 -4.59 -1.21 6.03
N LYS A 41 -5.03 -0.87 4.82
CA LYS A 41 -6.36 -1.22 4.33
C LYS A 41 -6.39 -2.67 3.87
N ALA A 42 -7.53 -3.32 3.94
CA ALA A 42 -7.78 -4.64 3.36
C ALA A 42 -7.78 -4.66 1.81
N TYR A 43 -7.60 -3.51 1.19
CA TYR A 43 -7.41 -3.32 -0.25
C TYR A 43 -6.40 -2.19 -0.47
N SER A 44 -5.87 -2.09 -1.68
CA SER A 44 -4.90 -1.06 -2.04
C SER A 44 -5.56 0.10 -2.78
N SER A 45 -5.13 1.33 -2.51
CA SER A 45 -5.53 2.48 -3.31
C SER A 45 -4.36 3.45 -3.47
N CYS A 46 -4.22 4.05 -4.64
CA CYS A 46 -3.22 5.07 -4.87
C CYS A 46 -3.70 6.16 -5.84
N VAL A 47 -3.10 7.33 -5.69
CA VAL A 47 -3.14 8.40 -6.70
C VAL A 47 -1.88 8.27 -7.54
N GLY A 48 -2.00 8.31 -8.85
CA GLY A 48 -0.84 8.24 -9.72
C GLY A 48 -1.21 8.03 -11.19
N SER A 49 -0.21 8.02 -12.05
CA SER A 49 -0.33 7.72 -13.46
C SER A 49 -0.50 6.22 -13.68
N LYS A 50 -1.18 5.82 -14.76
CA LYS A 50 -1.25 4.40 -15.17
C LYS A 50 0.10 3.79 -15.54
N THR A 51 1.12 4.62 -15.75
CA THR A 51 2.49 4.16 -16.04
C THR A 51 3.25 3.73 -14.79
N GLU A 52 2.73 4.03 -13.60
CA GLU A 52 3.37 3.66 -12.34
C GLU A 52 3.00 2.24 -11.94
N PRO A 53 3.94 1.44 -11.40
CA PRO A 53 3.69 0.05 -11.01
C PRO A 53 2.60 -0.06 -9.94
N PHE A 54 1.63 -0.94 -10.16
CA PHE A 54 0.60 -1.30 -9.20
C PHE A 54 0.18 -2.75 -9.45
N VAL A 55 0.94 -3.70 -8.92
CA VAL A 55 0.85 -5.12 -9.26
C VAL A 55 -0.53 -5.72 -8.98
N SER A 56 -1.13 -5.36 -7.87
CA SER A 56 -2.46 -5.86 -7.47
C SER A 56 -3.63 -5.03 -8.02
N GLU A 57 -3.39 -4.15 -9.00
CA GLU A 57 -4.43 -3.27 -9.56
C GLU A 57 -5.58 -4.06 -10.16
N VAL A 58 -6.78 -3.55 -9.94
CA VAL A 58 -8.03 -4.11 -10.47
C VAL A 58 -8.73 -3.04 -11.30
N GLU A 59 -9.00 -3.40 -12.54
CA GLU A 59 -9.71 -2.55 -13.50
C GLU A 59 -11.11 -3.10 -13.83
N GLY A 60 -11.85 -2.36 -14.66
CA GLY A 60 -13.20 -2.74 -15.08
C GLY A 60 -14.22 -2.68 -13.95
N GLU A 61 -15.28 -3.45 -14.07
CA GLU A 61 -16.42 -3.42 -13.15
C GLU A 61 -16.02 -3.69 -11.70
N ALA A 62 -15.11 -4.65 -11.45
CA ALA A 62 -14.62 -4.95 -10.10
C ALA A 62 -13.84 -3.77 -9.50
N GLY A 63 -13.02 -3.10 -10.30
CA GLY A 63 -12.29 -1.90 -9.87
C GLY A 63 -13.23 -0.72 -9.61
N ASP A 64 -14.24 -0.54 -10.44
CA ASP A 64 -15.23 0.53 -10.27
C ASP A 64 -16.09 0.31 -9.02
N GLU A 65 -16.50 -0.92 -8.76
CA GLU A 65 -17.26 -1.26 -7.55
C GLU A 65 -16.41 -1.07 -6.28
N LEU A 66 -15.18 -1.55 -6.28
CA LEU A 66 -14.26 -1.33 -5.15
C LEU A 66 -14.01 0.17 -4.92
N ARG A 67 -13.84 0.95 -5.99
CA ARG A 67 -13.66 2.40 -5.92
C ARG A 67 -14.89 3.09 -5.34
N ARG A 68 -16.07 2.68 -5.75
CA ARG A 68 -17.34 3.24 -5.28
C ARG A 68 -17.57 2.97 -3.79
N ARG A 69 -17.21 1.77 -3.30
CA ARG A 69 -17.41 1.35 -1.90
C ARG A 69 -16.29 1.82 -0.98
N GLY A 70 -15.10 2.02 -1.50
CA GLY A 70 -13.93 2.34 -0.71
C GLY A 70 -13.97 3.71 -0.05
N GLY A 71 -13.35 3.83 1.14
CA GLY A 71 -13.34 5.05 1.92
C GLY A 71 -14.75 5.51 2.35
N ASP A 72 -14.82 6.69 2.92
CA ASP A 72 -16.11 7.27 3.39
C ASP A 72 -17.01 7.76 2.25
N LYS A 73 -16.40 8.15 1.12
CA LYS A 73 -17.10 8.74 -0.04
C LYS A 73 -16.63 8.17 -1.37
N GLY A 74 -16.13 6.95 -1.36
CA GLY A 74 -15.46 6.35 -2.50
C GLY A 74 -13.98 6.70 -2.59
N GLU A 75 -13.24 5.93 -3.36
CA GLU A 75 -11.81 6.16 -3.61
C GLU A 75 -11.61 7.22 -4.70
N PHE A 76 -11.85 8.47 -4.31
CA PHE A 76 -11.66 9.66 -5.14
C PHE A 76 -10.77 10.66 -4.42
N GLY A 77 -10.09 11.50 -5.19
CA GLY A 77 -9.26 12.57 -4.63
C GLY A 77 -10.12 13.60 -3.91
N ALA A 78 -9.79 13.90 -2.66
CA ALA A 78 -10.60 14.82 -1.83
C ALA A 78 -10.76 16.22 -2.45
N THR A 79 -9.72 16.72 -3.11
CA THR A 79 -9.72 18.06 -3.71
C THR A 79 -10.14 18.04 -5.18
N THR A 80 -9.64 17.06 -5.94
CA THR A 80 -9.80 17.05 -7.40
C THR A 80 -10.95 16.17 -7.89
N GLY A 81 -11.49 15.30 -7.03
CA GLY A 81 -12.48 14.31 -7.41
C GLY A 81 -11.96 13.22 -8.38
N ARG A 82 -10.63 13.19 -8.65
CA ARG A 82 -10.07 12.20 -9.57
C ARG A 82 -10.23 10.79 -9.01
N PRO A 83 -10.64 9.81 -9.83
CA PRO A 83 -10.71 8.42 -9.40
C PRO A 83 -9.31 7.93 -9.05
N ARG A 84 -9.19 7.29 -7.88
CA ARG A 84 -7.96 6.61 -7.47
C ARG A 84 -7.87 5.26 -8.17
N ARG A 85 -6.66 4.81 -8.41
CA ARG A 85 -6.39 3.42 -8.76
C ARG A 85 -6.65 2.57 -7.53
N VAL A 86 -7.27 1.43 -7.73
CA VAL A 86 -7.61 0.49 -6.65
C VAL A 86 -7.09 -0.89 -7.00
N GLY A 87 -6.84 -1.70 -5.97
CA GLY A 87 -6.35 -3.06 -6.15
C GLY A 87 -6.62 -3.93 -4.94
N TRP A 88 -6.43 -5.23 -5.09
CA TRP A 88 -6.55 -6.17 -4.00
C TRP A 88 -5.46 -5.97 -2.95
N PHE A 89 -5.67 -6.56 -1.77
CA PHE A 89 -4.67 -6.56 -0.72
C PHE A 89 -3.40 -7.26 -1.20
N ASP A 90 -2.26 -6.60 -1.04
CA ASP A 90 -0.95 -7.08 -1.50
C ASP A 90 -0.10 -7.51 -0.31
N THR A 91 0.03 -8.82 -0.11
CA THR A 91 0.81 -9.38 1.00
C THR A 91 2.31 -9.18 0.82
N VAL A 92 2.81 -9.15 -0.42
CA VAL A 92 4.23 -8.97 -0.72
C VAL A 92 4.68 -7.57 -0.35
N ALA A 93 3.96 -6.55 -0.83
CA ALA A 93 4.24 -5.15 -0.52
C ALA A 93 4.00 -4.85 0.97
N THR A 94 2.93 -5.39 1.57
CA THR A 94 2.62 -5.18 2.99
C THR A 94 3.68 -5.78 3.89
N LYS A 95 4.12 -7.03 3.62
CA LYS A 95 5.20 -7.68 4.36
C LYS A 95 6.50 -6.88 4.29
N TYR A 96 6.86 -6.40 3.11
CA TYR A 96 8.03 -5.55 2.94
C TYR A 96 7.89 -4.23 3.72
N GLY A 97 6.74 -3.56 3.62
CA GLY A 97 6.46 -2.34 4.37
C GLY A 97 6.56 -2.53 5.88
N CYS A 98 5.98 -3.61 6.42
CA CYS A 98 6.07 -3.94 7.84
C CYS A 98 7.52 -4.21 8.29
N MET A 99 8.28 -4.95 7.47
CA MET A 99 9.69 -5.23 7.75
C MET A 99 10.53 -3.94 7.82
N VAL A 100 10.37 -3.06 6.85
CA VAL A 100 11.13 -1.79 6.79
C VAL A 100 10.73 -0.83 7.91
N GLN A 101 9.45 -0.86 8.34
CA GLN A 101 8.96 -0.06 9.47
C GLN A 101 9.42 -0.61 10.83
N GLY A 102 9.84 -1.87 10.90
CA GLY A 102 10.01 -2.56 12.17
C GLY A 102 8.68 -2.75 12.89
N ALA A 103 7.60 -3.01 12.15
CA ALA A 103 6.27 -3.14 12.73
C ALA A 103 6.19 -4.33 13.69
N THR A 104 5.69 -4.08 14.89
CA THR A 104 5.41 -5.10 15.90
C THR A 104 4.00 -5.67 15.75
N GLU A 105 3.09 -4.86 15.21
CA GLU A 105 1.69 -5.20 15.00
C GLU A 105 1.17 -4.63 13.67
N VAL A 106 0.07 -5.21 13.19
CA VAL A 106 -0.64 -4.73 11.99
C VAL A 106 -2.11 -4.54 12.31
N ALA A 107 -2.63 -3.33 12.09
CA ALA A 107 -4.04 -3.03 12.12
C ALA A 107 -4.61 -3.08 10.69
N LEU A 108 -5.38 -4.12 10.38
CA LEU A 108 -6.09 -4.24 9.10
C LEU A 108 -7.41 -3.48 9.17
N THR A 109 -7.57 -2.49 8.32
CA THR A 109 -8.75 -1.61 8.29
C THR A 109 -9.56 -1.77 7.01
N CYS A 110 -10.76 -1.22 6.96
CA CYS A 110 -11.63 -1.21 5.79
C CYS A 110 -11.99 -2.61 5.25
N LEU A 111 -12.01 -3.63 6.10
CA LEU A 111 -12.43 -4.98 5.72
C LEU A 111 -13.92 -5.03 5.37
N ASP A 112 -14.73 -4.22 6.03
CA ASP A 112 -16.15 -4.03 5.80
C ASP A 112 -16.47 -3.59 4.36
N VAL A 113 -15.57 -2.84 3.72
CA VAL A 113 -15.68 -2.41 2.32
C VAL A 113 -15.79 -3.60 1.37
N LEU A 114 -15.15 -4.72 1.71
CA LEU A 114 -15.09 -5.94 0.90
C LEU A 114 -16.23 -6.93 1.18
N GLY A 115 -17.12 -6.59 2.09
CA GLY A 115 -18.23 -7.46 2.50
C GLY A 115 -19.26 -7.79 1.40
N TYR A 116 -19.11 -7.27 0.20
CA TYR A 116 -19.92 -7.62 -0.98
C TYR A 116 -19.36 -8.82 -1.76
N LEU A 117 -18.18 -9.29 -1.40
CA LEU A 117 -17.51 -10.42 -2.03
C LEU A 117 -17.72 -11.68 -1.20
N ASP A 118 -18.04 -12.79 -1.85
CA ASP A 118 -18.07 -14.11 -1.23
C ASP A 118 -16.65 -14.59 -0.87
N GLU A 119 -15.69 -14.27 -1.73
CA GLU A 119 -14.26 -14.54 -1.53
C GLU A 119 -13.45 -13.29 -1.82
N ILE A 120 -12.53 -12.95 -0.94
CA ILE A 120 -11.67 -11.76 -1.08
C ILE A 120 -10.36 -12.15 -1.77
N PRO A 121 -10.12 -11.69 -3.00
CA PRO A 121 -8.84 -11.94 -3.67
C PRO A 121 -7.68 -11.24 -2.97
N VAL A 122 -6.55 -11.93 -2.88
CA VAL A 122 -5.33 -11.42 -2.24
C VAL A 122 -4.12 -11.69 -3.14
N CYS A 123 -3.30 -10.68 -3.38
CA CYS A 123 -2.04 -10.83 -4.07
C CYS A 123 -1.01 -11.48 -3.15
N VAL A 124 -0.61 -12.71 -3.45
CA VAL A 124 0.32 -13.50 -2.63
C VAL A 124 1.71 -13.66 -3.23
N GLY A 125 1.92 -13.18 -4.46
CA GLY A 125 3.20 -13.27 -5.14
C GLY A 125 3.19 -12.43 -6.41
N TYR A 126 4.38 -12.15 -6.92
CA TYR A 126 4.61 -11.45 -8.19
C TYR A 126 5.26 -12.39 -9.19
N GLU A 127 4.86 -12.30 -10.43
CA GLU A 127 5.55 -12.94 -11.54
C GLU A 127 6.49 -11.93 -12.20
N ILE A 128 7.78 -12.26 -12.20
CA ILE A 128 8.83 -11.44 -12.82
C ILE A 128 9.65 -12.36 -13.74
N ASP A 129 9.71 -12.02 -15.01
CA ASP A 129 10.44 -12.80 -16.03
C ASP A 129 10.06 -14.31 -16.00
N GLY A 130 8.76 -14.62 -15.82
CA GLY A 130 8.22 -15.98 -15.75
C GLY A 130 8.51 -16.73 -14.45
N LYS A 131 9.02 -16.06 -13.42
CA LYS A 131 9.28 -16.65 -12.10
C LYS A 131 8.41 -15.99 -11.04
N VAL A 132 7.74 -16.82 -10.24
CA VAL A 132 6.96 -16.32 -9.10
C VAL A 132 7.88 -16.03 -7.92
N THR A 133 7.76 -14.86 -7.35
CA THR A 133 8.45 -14.42 -6.13
C THR A 133 7.49 -13.88 -5.09
N THR A 134 7.78 -14.17 -3.82
CA THR A 134 7.11 -13.58 -2.66
C THR A 134 7.97 -12.52 -1.96
N THR A 135 9.13 -12.21 -2.56
CA THR A 135 10.02 -11.17 -2.09
C THR A 135 9.74 -9.88 -2.86
N PHE A 136 9.57 -8.77 -2.16
CA PHE A 136 9.37 -7.48 -2.80
C PHE A 136 10.61 -7.12 -3.64
N PRO A 137 10.46 -6.86 -4.93
CA PRO A 137 11.59 -6.58 -5.79
C PRO A 137 12.20 -5.22 -5.46
N VAL A 138 13.52 -5.10 -5.61
CA VAL A 138 14.18 -3.79 -5.49
C VAL A 138 13.72 -2.86 -6.62
N PRO A 139 13.65 -1.54 -6.37
CA PRO A 139 13.08 -0.56 -7.31
C PRO A 139 13.62 -0.66 -8.74
N ASN A 140 14.89 -1.02 -8.93
CA ASN A 140 15.51 -1.15 -10.25
C ASN A 140 14.95 -2.28 -11.12
N GLN A 141 14.21 -3.22 -10.52
CA GLN A 141 13.56 -4.34 -11.22
C GLN A 141 12.12 -4.03 -11.61
N LEU A 142 11.53 -2.99 -11.02
CA LEU A 142 10.13 -2.58 -11.28
C LEU A 142 10.00 -1.61 -12.46
N VAL A 143 11.11 -1.14 -13.00
CA VAL A 143 11.17 -0.10 -14.06
C VAL A 143 11.52 -0.73 -15.43
N LYS A 144 11.11 -1.95 -15.69
CA LYS A 144 11.22 -2.55 -17.01
C LYS A 144 9.88 -2.66 -17.71
#